data_cca02d34f3c533529ba4cc84e7a0f3a1
#
_entry.id   cca02d34f3c533529ba4cc84e7a0f3a1
#
_cell.length_a   1.000
_cell.length_b   1.000
_cell.length_c   1.000
_cell.angle_alpha   90.00
_cell.angle_beta   90.00
_cell.angle_gamma   90.00
#
_symmetry.space_group_name_H-M   'P 1'
#
loop_
_entity.id
_entity.type
_entity.pdbx_description
1 polymer ?
#
loop_
_entity_poly.entity_id
_entity_poly.type
_entity_poly.pdbx_seq_one_letter_code
_entity_poly.pdbx_strand_id
1 'polypeptide(L)'
;MGQAQFYNADFLQASATFSYIARHYAKDEEVVAEARLWQARCYSEMGWFYESEDILDKMNKNGIPASALKQYAAVYADYLIKNGQFEDAIPYLKTAIKAEKNRKQRTRMKYLLGQIYADQELDGLAYKTFGEVARSNPPYELEFASRIRQTEVFSGTNYLKVVKMLEKMAKSQKNKDYLDQVYYALGNVYLSREDTVNAIKNYQLGIDKSTLNGMDKAICQIKLGDIYFTMRDYVKAQPCFSGALAGIQKEYRDYERVSKLSAILDELVVHVEAVHLQDSLQALAKLPEAERLAIIDKKIEEVKKEEEEAKALAEKEAYLAEQEAKGTGIDRPGTETNAVVLPNASGGASFYFYNP
;
A
#
# COMPACT_ATOMS: atom_id res chain seq x y z
N MET A 1 -27.00 18.54 -15.54
CA MET A 1 -27.72 18.08 -14.33
C MET A 1 -27.29 16.67 -13.94
N GLY A 2 -27.48 15.64 -14.76
CA GLY A 2 -27.14 14.24 -14.41
C GLY A 2 -25.68 14.02 -14.01
N GLN A 3 -24.72 14.62 -14.71
CA GLN A 3 -23.30 14.55 -14.32
C GLN A 3 -23.02 15.19 -12.95
N ALA A 4 -23.67 16.33 -12.65
CA ALA A 4 -23.53 16.97 -11.34
C ALA A 4 -24.11 16.08 -10.22
N GLN A 5 -25.24 15.42 -10.46
CA GLN A 5 -25.82 14.43 -9.52
C GLN A 5 -24.86 13.25 -9.32
N PHE A 6 -24.26 12.74 -10.38
CA PHE A 6 -23.26 11.67 -10.30
C PHE A 6 -22.06 12.04 -9.42
N TYR A 7 -21.46 13.23 -9.68
CA TYR A 7 -20.32 13.69 -8.87
C TYR A 7 -20.69 14.09 -7.45
N ASN A 8 -21.98 14.27 -7.17
CA ASN A 8 -22.50 14.47 -5.82
C ASN A 8 -22.87 13.14 -5.11
N ALA A 9 -22.49 12.01 -5.71
CA ALA A 9 -22.79 10.64 -5.28
C ALA A 9 -24.31 10.29 -5.26
N ASP A 10 -25.12 11.07 -5.99
CA ASP A 10 -26.56 10.84 -6.09
C ASP A 10 -26.87 9.97 -7.32
N PHE A 11 -26.33 8.75 -7.29
CA PHE A 11 -26.29 7.85 -8.44
C PHE A 11 -27.67 7.43 -8.93
N LEU A 12 -28.63 7.25 -8.01
CA LEU A 12 -29.98 6.85 -8.36
C LEU A 12 -30.72 7.96 -9.15
N GLN A 13 -30.64 9.21 -8.69
CA GLN A 13 -31.21 10.33 -9.41
C GLN A 13 -30.45 10.61 -10.72
N ALA A 14 -29.12 10.49 -10.72
CA ALA A 14 -28.33 10.61 -11.94
C ALA A 14 -28.78 9.59 -13.00
N SER A 15 -28.94 8.31 -12.63
CA SER A 15 -29.38 7.25 -13.53
C SER A 15 -30.78 7.52 -14.11
N ALA A 16 -31.71 8.02 -13.28
CA ALA A 16 -33.05 8.42 -13.73
C ALA A 16 -32.98 9.59 -14.73
N THR A 17 -32.14 10.60 -14.45
CA THR A 17 -31.91 11.74 -15.36
C THR A 17 -31.33 11.26 -16.71
N PHE A 18 -30.34 10.39 -16.72
CA PHE A 18 -29.75 9.85 -17.94
C PHE A 18 -30.73 8.94 -18.71
N SER A 19 -31.55 8.16 -18.00
CA SER A 19 -32.63 7.36 -18.61
C SER A 19 -33.68 8.26 -19.30
N TYR A 20 -34.04 9.40 -18.68
CA TYR A 20 -34.93 10.37 -19.29
C TYR A 20 -34.32 10.97 -20.56
N ILE A 21 -33.03 11.39 -20.51
CA ILE A 21 -32.30 11.93 -21.67
C ILE A 21 -32.32 10.94 -22.84
N ALA A 22 -31.94 9.68 -22.58
CA ALA A 22 -31.87 8.66 -23.61
C ALA A 22 -33.24 8.39 -24.29
N ARG A 23 -34.33 8.54 -23.57
CA ARG A 23 -35.70 8.39 -24.12
C ARG A 23 -36.16 9.63 -24.85
N HIS A 24 -35.89 10.82 -24.30
CA HIS A 24 -36.36 12.07 -24.86
C HIS A 24 -35.64 12.45 -26.17
N TYR A 25 -34.34 12.14 -26.23
CA TYR A 25 -33.48 12.42 -27.39
C TYR A 25 -33.22 11.15 -28.23
N ALA A 26 -34.17 10.24 -28.31
CA ALA A 26 -34.03 8.93 -28.97
C ALA A 26 -33.59 8.97 -30.45
N LYS A 27 -33.74 10.12 -31.13
CA LYS A 27 -33.31 10.34 -32.51
C LYS A 27 -31.84 10.74 -32.64
N ASP A 28 -31.20 11.14 -31.55
CA ASP A 28 -29.80 11.56 -31.53
C ASP A 28 -28.96 10.42 -30.92
N GLU A 29 -28.35 9.62 -31.80
CA GLU A 29 -27.59 8.44 -31.39
C GLU A 29 -26.39 8.78 -30.49
N GLU A 30 -25.75 9.95 -30.67
CA GLU A 30 -24.60 10.35 -29.86
C GLU A 30 -25.04 10.71 -28.44
N VAL A 31 -26.11 11.49 -28.32
CA VAL A 31 -26.68 11.85 -27.00
C VAL A 31 -27.21 10.63 -26.27
N VAL A 32 -27.87 9.72 -26.98
CA VAL A 32 -28.33 8.43 -26.40
C VAL A 32 -27.16 7.60 -25.91
N ALA A 33 -26.08 7.47 -26.72
CA ALA A 33 -24.91 6.71 -26.35
C ALA A 33 -24.23 7.29 -25.11
N GLU A 34 -24.02 8.61 -25.04
CA GLU A 34 -23.45 9.26 -23.86
C GLU A 34 -24.31 9.07 -22.63
N ALA A 35 -25.62 9.27 -22.73
CA ALA A 35 -26.56 9.08 -21.64
C ALA A 35 -26.56 7.64 -21.10
N ARG A 36 -26.50 6.65 -22.01
CA ARG A 36 -26.41 5.23 -21.64
C ARG A 36 -25.11 4.88 -20.93
N LEU A 37 -23.99 5.44 -21.37
CA LEU A 37 -22.70 5.25 -20.69
C LEU A 37 -22.71 5.83 -19.29
N TRP A 38 -23.26 7.02 -19.10
CA TRP A 38 -23.43 7.60 -17.76
C TRP A 38 -24.38 6.78 -16.88
N GLN A 39 -25.45 6.24 -17.46
CA GLN A 39 -26.37 5.37 -16.75
C GLN A 39 -25.68 4.08 -16.29
N ALA A 40 -24.90 3.43 -17.15
CA ALA A 40 -24.09 2.25 -16.80
C ALA A 40 -23.09 2.56 -15.67
N ARG A 41 -22.43 3.72 -15.71
CA ARG A 41 -21.56 4.16 -14.60
C ARG A 41 -22.31 4.29 -13.29
N CYS A 42 -23.51 4.91 -13.30
CA CYS A 42 -24.32 5.03 -12.09
C CYS A 42 -24.62 3.64 -11.49
N TYR A 43 -24.98 2.67 -12.33
CA TYR A 43 -25.24 1.31 -11.88
C TYR A 43 -24.00 0.62 -11.33
N SER A 44 -22.84 0.78 -11.97
CA SER A 44 -21.57 0.25 -11.46
C SER A 44 -21.20 0.85 -10.09
N GLU A 45 -21.45 2.15 -9.85
CA GLU A 45 -21.21 2.77 -8.54
C GLU A 45 -22.15 2.25 -7.44
N MET A 46 -23.38 1.85 -7.81
CA MET A 46 -24.34 1.26 -6.88
C MET A 46 -24.14 -0.25 -6.67
N GLY A 47 -23.18 -0.88 -7.36
CA GLY A 47 -22.98 -2.34 -7.34
C GLY A 47 -24.03 -3.10 -8.14
N TRP A 48 -24.82 -2.43 -8.97
CA TRP A 48 -25.83 -3.04 -9.84
C TRP A 48 -25.18 -3.47 -11.16
N PHE A 49 -24.32 -4.49 -11.04
CA PHE A 49 -23.47 -4.92 -12.13
C PHE A 49 -24.23 -5.53 -13.31
N TYR A 50 -25.34 -6.23 -13.04
CA TYR A 50 -26.17 -6.81 -14.08
C TYR A 50 -26.81 -5.74 -14.96
N GLU A 51 -27.36 -4.69 -14.37
CA GLU A 51 -27.97 -3.58 -15.09
C GLU A 51 -26.94 -2.78 -15.89
N SER A 52 -25.74 -2.63 -15.34
CA SER A 52 -24.63 -1.98 -16.05
C SER A 52 -24.22 -2.79 -17.28
N GLU A 53 -24.01 -4.09 -17.12
CA GLU A 53 -23.64 -5.01 -18.18
C GLU A 53 -24.68 -5.04 -19.31
N ASP A 54 -25.97 -5.15 -18.95
CA ASP A 54 -27.07 -5.17 -19.93
C ASP A 54 -27.05 -3.93 -20.84
N ILE A 55 -26.79 -2.75 -20.28
CA ILE A 55 -26.65 -1.52 -21.08
C ILE A 55 -25.44 -1.60 -22.00
N LEU A 56 -24.27 -1.97 -21.47
CA LEU A 56 -23.01 -2.00 -22.21
C LEU A 56 -23.05 -3.05 -23.33
N ASP A 57 -23.62 -4.21 -23.06
CA ASP A 57 -23.79 -5.26 -24.06
C ASP A 57 -24.78 -4.89 -25.16
N LYS A 58 -25.87 -4.25 -24.82
CA LYS A 58 -26.82 -3.73 -25.82
C LYS A 58 -26.17 -2.68 -26.71
N MET A 59 -25.36 -1.79 -26.16
CA MET A 59 -24.60 -0.82 -26.92
C MET A 59 -23.62 -1.52 -27.89
N ASN A 60 -22.91 -2.53 -27.42
CA ASN A 60 -21.97 -3.30 -28.24
C ASN A 60 -22.67 -4.01 -29.41
N LYS A 61 -23.81 -4.65 -29.16
CA LYS A 61 -24.63 -5.36 -30.17
C LYS A 61 -25.24 -4.42 -31.22
N ASN A 62 -25.66 -3.23 -30.82
CA ASN A 62 -26.30 -2.26 -31.70
C ASN A 62 -25.32 -1.37 -32.46
N GLY A 63 -24.03 -1.49 -32.18
CA GLY A 63 -22.98 -0.63 -32.69
C GLY A 63 -22.78 0.62 -31.84
N ILE A 64 -21.50 0.94 -31.60
CA ILE A 64 -21.11 2.08 -30.76
C ILE A 64 -20.75 3.26 -31.69
N PRO A 65 -21.38 4.43 -31.54
CA PRO A 65 -20.98 5.61 -32.31
C PRO A 65 -19.48 5.92 -32.13
N ALA A 66 -18.82 6.35 -33.21
CA ALA A 66 -17.37 6.61 -33.18
C ALA A 66 -16.99 7.66 -32.12
N SER A 67 -17.87 8.65 -31.87
CA SER A 67 -17.73 9.67 -30.84
C SER A 67 -17.75 9.09 -29.41
N ALA A 68 -18.52 8.01 -29.16
CA ALA A 68 -18.69 7.36 -27.88
C ALA A 68 -17.68 6.22 -27.61
N LEU A 69 -16.97 5.73 -28.63
CA LEU A 69 -16.09 4.54 -28.51
C LEU A 69 -15.02 4.68 -27.43
N LYS A 70 -14.42 5.86 -27.30
CA LYS A 70 -13.43 6.15 -26.25
C LYS A 70 -14.04 6.02 -24.86
N GLN A 71 -15.20 6.63 -24.66
CA GLN A 71 -15.88 6.64 -23.36
C GLN A 71 -16.42 5.24 -23.04
N TYR A 72 -16.94 4.54 -24.03
CA TYR A 72 -17.38 3.15 -23.88
C TYR A 72 -16.26 2.26 -23.36
N ALA A 73 -15.07 2.31 -23.97
CA ALA A 73 -13.94 1.51 -23.51
C ALA A 73 -13.53 1.82 -22.05
N ALA A 74 -13.58 3.10 -21.68
CA ALA A 74 -13.27 3.50 -20.31
C ALA A 74 -14.34 3.03 -19.30
N VAL A 75 -15.63 3.16 -19.66
CA VAL A 75 -16.75 2.75 -18.80
C VAL A 75 -16.83 1.22 -18.68
N TYR A 76 -16.57 0.50 -19.77
CA TYR A 76 -16.55 -0.97 -19.71
C TYR A 76 -15.40 -1.49 -18.87
N ALA A 77 -14.20 -0.90 -19.01
CA ALA A 77 -13.08 -1.22 -18.12
C ALA A 77 -13.40 -0.94 -16.65
N ASP A 78 -14.04 0.19 -16.35
CA ASP A 78 -14.47 0.54 -15.00
C ASP A 78 -15.45 -0.49 -14.42
N TYR A 79 -16.48 -0.84 -15.20
CA TYR A 79 -17.44 -1.87 -14.82
C TYR A 79 -16.73 -3.20 -14.48
N LEU A 80 -15.85 -3.68 -15.38
CA LEU A 80 -15.14 -4.95 -15.19
C LEU A 80 -14.24 -4.93 -13.95
N ILE A 81 -13.53 -3.81 -13.71
CA ILE A 81 -12.68 -3.64 -12.53
C ILE A 81 -13.51 -3.69 -11.25
N LYS A 82 -14.63 -2.97 -11.20
CA LYS A 82 -15.52 -2.96 -10.02
C LYS A 82 -16.18 -4.31 -9.77
N ASN A 83 -16.43 -5.05 -10.83
CA ASN A 83 -16.97 -6.42 -10.76
C ASN A 83 -15.88 -7.49 -10.49
N GLY A 84 -14.60 -7.10 -10.30
CA GLY A 84 -13.50 -8.01 -10.02
C GLY A 84 -12.96 -8.78 -11.22
N GLN A 85 -13.40 -8.46 -12.43
CA GLN A 85 -13.00 -9.10 -13.69
C GLN A 85 -11.76 -8.41 -14.30
N PHE A 86 -10.65 -8.47 -13.57
CA PHE A 86 -9.44 -7.68 -13.90
C PHE A 86 -8.79 -8.08 -15.22
N GLU A 87 -8.75 -9.36 -15.55
CA GLU A 87 -8.17 -9.86 -16.80
C GLU A 87 -8.94 -9.32 -18.01
N ASP A 88 -10.27 -9.38 -17.96
CA ASP A 88 -11.15 -8.90 -19.02
C ASP A 88 -11.11 -7.37 -19.17
N ALA A 89 -10.78 -6.63 -18.11
CA ALA A 89 -10.64 -5.18 -18.15
C ALA A 89 -9.42 -4.70 -18.96
N ILE A 90 -8.37 -5.51 -19.07
CA ILE A 90 -7.10 -5.12 -19.72
C ILE A 90 -7.27 -4.60 -21.15
N PRO A 91 -7.95 -5.29 -22.09
CA PRO A 91 -8.08 -4.84 -23.46
C PRO A 91 -8.88 -3.53 -23.58
N TYR A 92 -9.91 -3.35 -22.76
CA TYR A 92 -10.71 -2.12 -22.75
C TYR A 92 -9.91 -0.95 -22.17
N LEU A 93 -9.18 -1.18 -21.09
CA LEU A 93 -8.34 -0.16 -20.49
C LEU A 93 -7.20 0.28 -21.43
N LYS A 94 -6.58 -0.66 -22.16
CA LYS A 94 -5.60 -0.34 -23.21
C LYS A 94 -6.20 0.53 -24.33
N THR A 95 -7.42 0.21 -24.74
CA THR A 95 -8.14 0.99 -25.75
C THR A 95 -8.43 2.40 -25.25
N ALA A 96 -8.92 2.53 -24.03
CA ALA A 96 -9.16 3.81 -23.37
C ALA A 96 -7.88 4.65 -23.24
N ILE A 97 -6.75 4.05 -22.81
CA ILE A 97 -5.44 4.72 -22.72
C ILE A 97 -4.98 5.25 -24.06
N LYS A 98 -5.14 4.44 -25.14
CA LYS A 98 -4.74 4.84 -26.49
C LYS A 98 -5.55 6.02 -27.02
N ALA A 99 -6.86 6.06 -26.71
CA ALA A 99 -7.78 7.09 -27.14
C ALA A 99 -7.74 8.35 -26.27
N GLU A 100 -7.21 8.27 -25.02
CA GLU A 100 -7.19 9.40 -24.10
C GLU A 100 -6.20 10.49 -24.51
N LYS A 101 -6.69 11.71 -24.73
CA LYS A 101 -5.89 12.89 -25.12
C LYS A 101 -5.30 13.60 -23.90
N ASN A 102 -6.00 13.59 -22.77
CA ASN A 102 -5.52 14.25 -21.56
C ASN A 102 -4.35 13.44 -20.97
N ARG A 103 -3.16 14.05 -20.97
CA ARG A 103 -1.93 13.40 -20.49
C ARG A 103 -2.04 12.93 -19.03
N LYS A 104 -2.64 13.75 -18.15
CA LYS A 104 -2.77 13.40 -16.72
C LYS A 104 -3.66 12.17 -16.54
N GLN A 105 -4.82 12.16 -17.22
CA GLN A 105 -5.76 11.04 -17.17
C GLN A 105 -5.17 9.77 -17.78
N ARG A 106 -4.51 9.89 -18.93
CA ARG A 106 -3.81 8.77 -19.56
C ARG A 106 -2.73 8.16 -18.64
N THR A 107 -2.00 8.99 -17.90
CA THR A 107 -0.98 8.53 -16.96
C THR A 107 -1.60 7.78 -15.77
N ARG A 108 -2.73 8.27 -15.24
CA ARG A 108 -3.49 7.56 -14.18
C ARG A 108 -4.00 6.20 -14.66
N MET A 109 -4.59 6.15 -15.86
CA MET A 109 -5.05 4.88 -16.46
C MET A 109 -3.89 3.90 -16.68
N LYS A 110 -2.70 4.39 -17.09
CA LYS A 110 -1.51 3.54 -17.19
C LYS A 110 -1.07 2.99 -15.83
N TYR A 111 -1.14 3.81 -14.79
CA TYR A 111 -0.82 3.37 -13.43
C TYR A 111 -1.77 2.26 -12.99
N LEU A 112 -3.08 2.45 -13.19
CA LEU A 112 -4.10 1.44 -12.94
C LEU A 112 -3.83 0.14 -13.73
N LEU A 113 -3.47 0.24 -15.01
CA LEU A 113 -3.10 -0.93 -15.82
C LEU A 113 -1.87 -1.66 -15.25
N GLY A 114 -0.90 -0.91 -14.72
CA GLY A 114 0.26 -1.50 -14.03
C GLY A 114 -0.13 -2.25 -12.77
N GLN A 115 -1.09 -1.73 -12.00
CA GLN A 115 -1.61 -2.40 -10.80
C GLN A 115 -2.36 -3.70 -11.16
N ILE A 116 -3.20 -3.66 -12.20
CA ILE A 116 -3.90 -4.86 -12.70
C ILE A 116 -2.89 -5.92 -13.17
N TYR A 117 -1.84 -5.53 -13.90
CA TYR A 117 -0.79 -6.47 -14.27
C TYR A 117 -0.09 -7.10 -13.08
N ALA A 118 0.19 -6.31 -12.04
CA ALA A 118 0.82 -6.83 -10.82
C ALA A 118 -0.11 -7.79 -10.07
N ASP A 119 -1.40 -7.49 -9.98
CA ASP A 119 -2.40 -8.37 -9.36
C ASP A 119 -2.57 -9.71 -10.12
N GLN A 120 -2.44 -9.67 -11.44
CA GLN A 120 -2.47 -10.86 -12.30
C GLN A 120 -1.10 -11.55 -12.45
N GLU A 121 -0.13 -11.24 -11.60
CA GLU A 121 1.23 -11.81 -11.61
C GLU A 121 1.98 -11.62 -12.96
N LEU A 122 1.56 -10.65 -13.75
CA LEU A 122 2.21 -10.28 -15.02
C LEU A 122 3.35 -9.28 -14.78
N ASP A 123 4.29 -9.65 -13.91
CA ASP A 123 5.34 -8.79 -13.36
C ASP A 123 6.14 -8.02 -14.41
N GLY A 124 6.49 -8.66 -15.52
CA GLY A 124 7.25 -8.01 -16.60
C GLY A 124 6.49 -6.87 -17.26
N LEU A 125 5.16 -7.02 -17.44
CA LEU A 125 4.28 -5.97 -17.97
C LEU A 125 4.05 -4.88 -16.92
N ALA A 126 3.83 -5.25 -15.67
CA ALA A 126 3.68 -4.33 -14.55
C ALA A 126 4.93 -3.44 -14.40
N TYR A 127 6.12 -4.05 -14.35
CA TYR A 127 7.41 -3.35 -14.25
C TYR A 127 7.59 -2.31 -15.36
N LYS A 128 7.34 -2.72 -16.61
CA LYS A 128 7.43 -1.83 -17.77
C LYS A 128 6.44 -0.67 -17.67
N THR A 129 5.19 -0.97 -17.34
CA THR A 129 4.10 0.02 -17.26
C THR A 129 4.33 1.04 -16.17
N PHE A 130 4.71 0.62 -14.95
CA PHE A 130 5.10 1.55 -13.88
C PHE A 130 6.31 2.40 -14.27
N GLY A 131 7.31 1.82 -14.95
CA GLY A 131 8.45 2.55 -15.45
C GLY A 131 8.08 3.60 -16.53
N GLU A 132 7.09 3.35 -17.36
CA GLU A 132 6.54 4.33 -18.30
C GLU A 132 5.84 5.47 -17.59
N VAL A 133 5.04 5.16 -16.55
CA VAL A 133 4.37 6.18 -15.72
C VAL A 133 5.40 7.08 -15.06
N ALA A 134 6.39 6.52 -14.36
CA ALA A 134 7.43 7.29 -13.67
C ALA A 134 8.22 8.22 -14.61
N ARG A 135 8.47 7.80 -15.86
CA ARG A 135 9.17 8.61 -16.87
C ARG A 135 8.29 9.64 -17.58
N SER A 136 6.96 9.58 -17.42
CA SER A 136 6.02 10.48 -18.09
C SER A 136 5.94 11.88 -17.46
N ASN A 137 6.77 12.19 -16.47
CA ASN A 137 6.73 13.42 -15.66
C ASN A 137 5.31 13.66 -15.05
N PRO A 138 4.81 12.71 -14.26
CA PRO A 138 3.55 12.85 -13.53
C PRO A 138 3.71 13.76 -12.30
N PRO A 139 2.63 14.04 -11.54
CA PRO A 139 2.75 14.57 -10.18
C PRO A 139 3.68 13.70 -9.32
N TYR A 140 4.34 14.34 -8.35
CA TYR A 140 5.39 13.69 -7.55
C TYR A 140 4.90 12.40 -6.87
N GLU A 141 3.74 12.42 -6.27
CA GLU A 141 3.14 11.27 -5.57
C GLU A 141 2.97 10.07 -6.51
N LEU A 142 2.53 10.33 -7.74
CA LEU A 142 2.34 9.27 -8.74
C LEU A 142 3.67 8.75 -9.29
N GLU A 143 4.69 9.63 -9.45
CA GLU A 143 6.05 9.21 -9.78
C GLU A 143 6.63 8.31 -8.69
N PHE A 144 6.53 8.77 -7.44
CA PHE A 144 7.02 8.06 -6.27
C PHE A 144 6.34 6.68 -6.15
N ALA A 145 5.00 6.65 -6.12
CA ALA A 145 4.24 5.40 -6.03
C ALA A 145 4.58 4.43 -7.18
N SER A 146 4.74 4.94 -8.41
CA SER A 146 5.14 4.10 -9.54
C SER A 146 6.52 3.48 -9.39
N ARG A 147 7.48 4.21 -8.80
CA ARG A 147 8.81 3.68 -8.53
C ARG A 147 8.80 2.61 -7.43
N ILE A 148 8.02 2.83 -6.37
CA ILE A 148 7.86 1.84 -5.30
C ILE A 148 7.21 0.57 -5.85
N ARG A 149 6.05 0.69 -6.55
CA ARG A 149 5.37 -0.46 -7.16
C ARG A 149 6.24 -1.21 -8.18
N GLN A 150 7.10 -0.49 -8.91
CA GLN A 150 8.06 -1.10 -9.81
C GLN A 150 9.06 -2.02 -9.09
N THR A 151 9.39 -1.74 -7.83
CA THR A 151 10.28 -2.59 -7.04
C THR A 151 9.60 -3.86 -6.51
N GLU A 152 8.31 -3.81 -6.28
CA GLU A 152 7.53 -4.97 -5.80
C GLU A 152 7.47 -6.09 -6.85
N VAL A 153 7.37 -5.72 -8.13
CA VAL A 153 7.33 -6.65 -9.26
C VAL A 153 8.69 -6.83 -9.95
N PHE A 154 9.77 -6.48 -9.24
CA PHE A 154 11.12 -6.54 -9.82
C PHE A 154 11.70 -7.95 -9.75
N SER A 155 11.91 -8.56 -10.91
CA SER A 155 12.57 -9.86 -11.09
C SER A 155 13.87 -9.80 -11.92
N GLY A 156 14.35 -8.58 -12.23
CA GLY A 156 15.45 -8.36 -13.17
C GLY A 156 16.86 -8.55 -12.57
N THR A 157 17.87 -8.67 -13.42
CA THR A 157 19.27 -8.85 -13.04
C THR A 157 19.96 -7.55 -12.58
N ASN A 158 19.43 -6.39 -12.97
CA ASN A 158 20.09 -5.09 -12.71
C ASN A 158 19.64 -4.43 -11.40
N TYR A 159 19.58 -5.22 -10.31
CA TYR A 159 19.11 -4.77 -9.01
C TYR A 159 19.95 -3.63 -8.41
N LEU A 160 21.29 -3.62 -8.63
CA LEU A 160 22.16 -2.56 -8.10
C LEU A 160 21.76 -1.16 -8.59
N LYS A 161 21.20 -1.05 -9.78
CA LYS A 161 20.69 0.24 -10.29
C LYS A 161 19.43 0.68 -9.54
N VAL A 162 18.57 -0.27 -9.23
CA VAL A 162 17.35 -0.02 -8.45
C VAL A 162 17.71 0.35 -7.02
N VAL A 163 18.63 -0.37 -6.37
CA VAL A 163 19.13 -0.07 -5.03
C VAL A 163 19.70 1.34 -4.98
N LYS A 164 20.62 1.72 -5.89
CA LYS A 164 21.19 3.08 -5.95
C LYS A 164 20.13 4.16 -6.14
N MET A 165 19.08 3.88 -6.92
CA MET A 165 17.95 4.79 -7.09
C MET A 165 17.20 4.99 -5.78
N LEU A 166 16.85 3.91 -5.08
CA LEU A 166 16.12 3.95 -3.81
C LEU A 166 16.95 4.59 -2.70
N GLU A 167 18.25 4.30 -2.62
CA GLU A 167 19.17 4.96 -1.67
C GLU A 167 19.24 6.48 -1.91
N LYS A 168 19.24 6.91 -3.18
CA LYS A 168 19.13 8.33 -3.51
C LYS A 168 17.78 8.92 -3.09
N MET A 169 16.70 8.17 -3.22
CA MET A 169 15.38 8.59 -2.74
C MET A 169 15.37 8.70 -1.21
N ALA A 170 15.99 7.76 -0.48
CA ALA A 170 16.08 7.80 0.98
C ALA A 170 16.84 9.03 1.51
N LYS A 171 17.84 9.52 0.76
CA LYS A 171 18.62 10.72 1.12
C LYS A 171 17.93 12.04 0.76
N SER A 172 16.86 12.01 0.01
CA SER A 172 16.15 13.21 -0.45
C SER A 172 15.20 13.74 0.63
N GLN A 173 15.34 15.02 0.99
CA GLN A 173 14.44 15.68 1.95
C GLN A 173 12.96 15.63 1.54
N LYS A 174 12.67 15.56 0.23
CA LYS A 174 11.29 15.42 -0.28
C LYS A 174 10.62 14.12 0.13
N ASN A 175 11.39 13.10 0.50
CA ASN A 175 10.90 11.77 0.86
C ASN A 175 10.92 11.53 2.37
N LYS A 176 11.16 12.55 3.19
CA LYS A 176 11.28 12.38 4.65
C LYS A 176 10.07 11.67 5.26
N ASP A 177 8.88 11.99 4.78
CA ASP A 177 7.62 11.42 5.27
C ASP A 177 7.25 10.08 4.60
N TYR A 178 8.05 9.60 3.67
CA TYR A 178 7.85 8.36 2.91
C TYR A 178 9.02 7.39 3.03
N LEU A 179 9.85 7.55 4.07
CA LEU A 179 11.04 6.72 4.25
C LEU A 179 10.69 5.25 4.51
N ASP A 180 9.59 4.98 5.18
CA ASP A 180 9.05 3.64 5.38
C ASP A 180 8.81 2.93 4.05
N GLN A 181 8.16 3.58 3.08
CA GLN A 181 7.95 3.02 1.74
C GLN A 181 9.26 2.81 0.96
N VAL A 182 10.22 3.73 1.10
CA VAL A 182 11.53 3.60 0.42
C VAL A 182 12.33 2.42 0.99
N TYR A 183 12.37 2.29 2.31
CA TYR A 183 13.06 1.17 2.95
C TYR A 183 12.31 -0.16 2.76
N TYR A 184 10.97 -0.14 2.72
CA TYR A 184 10.18 -1.28 2.29
C TYR A 184 10.59 -1.76 0.89
N ALA A 185 10.70 -0.83 -0.07
CA ALA A 185 11.11 -1.15 -1.43
C ALA A 185 12.53 -1.71 -1.50
N LEU A 186 13.48 -1.15 -0.71
CA LEU A 186 14.83 -1.71 -0.58
C LEU A 186 14.80 -3.13 -0.01
N GLY A 187 14.00 -3.36 1.03
CA GLY A 187 13.79 -4.69 1.60
C GLY A 187 13.31 -5.70 0.56
N ASN A 188 12.30 -5.33 -0.25
CA ASN A 188 11.78 -6.18 -1.33
C ASN A 188 12.85 -6.53 -2.38
N VAL A 189 13.65 -5.54 -2.80
CA VAL A 189 14.72 -5.77 -3.79
C VAL A 189 15.79 -6.72 -3.24
N TYR A 190 16.19 -6.58 -1.99
CA TYR A 190 17.13 -7.52 -1.37
C TYR A 190 16.52 -8.90 -1.18
N LEU A 191 15.26 -8.97 -0.75
CA LEU A 191 14.56 -10.25 -0.56
C LEU A 191 14.42 -11.02 -1.88
N SER A 192 14.12 -10.35 -3.00
CA SER A 192 14.07 -10.97 -4.33
C SER A 192 15.42 -11.56 -4.80
N ARG A 193 16.48 -11.22 -4.10
CA ARG A 193 17.85 -11.74 -4.34
C ARG A 193 18.32 -12.70 -3.26
N GLU A 194 17.40 -13.15 -2.41
CA GLU A 194 17.69 -14.04 -1.28
C GLU A 194 18.67 -13.43 -0.23
N ASP A 195 18.94 -12.12 -0.35
CA ASP A 195 19.74 -11.39 0.64
C ASP A 195 18.87 -10.99 1.84
N THR A 196 18.53 -12.02 2.63
CA THR A 196 17.65 -11.89 3.79
C THR A 196 18.21 -10.93 4.84
N VAL A 197 19.53 -10.86 5.00
CA VAL A 197 20.18 -10.00 6.00
C VAL A 197 19.94 -8.53 5.68
N ASN A 198 20.19 -8.12 4.45
CA ASN A 198 19.93 -6.75 4.03
C ASN A 198 18.43 -6.44 3.93
N ALA A 199 17.58 -7.43 3.59
CA ALA A 199 16.14 -7.28 3.63
C ALA A 199 15.63 -6.96 5.04
N ILE A 200 16.00 -7.76 6.05
CA ILE A 200 15.66 -7.51 7.46
C ILE A 200 16.08 -6.11 7.91
N LYS A 201 17.35 -5.74 7.62
CA LYS A 201 17.88 -4.42 7.99
C LYS A 201 17.05 -3.27 7.40
N ASN A 202 16.66 -3.39 6.13
CA ASN A 202 15.89 -2.34 5.48
C ASN A 202 14.44 -2.29 5.97
N TYR A 203 13.77 -3.42 6.18
CA TYR A 203 12.43 -3.41 6.79
C TYR A 203 12.45 -2.81 8.20
N GLN A 204 13.48 -3.13 9.00
CA GLN A 204 13.64 -2.52 10.34
C GLN A 204 13.82 -1.01 10.23
N LEU A 205 14.67 -0.52 9.30
CA LEU A 205 14.81 0.91 9.03
C LEU A 205 13.50 1.56 8.59
N GLY A 206 12.66 0.85 7.82
CA GLY A 206 11.33 1.32 7.44
C GLY A 206 10.42 1.52 8.65
N ILE A 207 10.45 0.58 9.59
CA ILE A 207 9.71 0.67 10.85
C ILE A 207 10.20 1.84 11.70
N ASP A 208 11.52 1.97 11.88
CA ASP A 208 12.15 2.97 12.75
C ASP A 208 12.03 4.40 12.19
N LYS A 209 12.01 4.57 10.87
CA LYS A 209 11.92 5.86 10.19
C LYS A 209 10.52 6.28 9.81
N SER A 210 9.52 5.44 10.05
CA SER A 210 8.13 5.79 9.80
C SER A 210 7.68 6.92 10.72
N THR A 211 7.13 7.98 10.12
CA THR A 211 6.64 9.17 10.85
C THR A 211 5.14 9.09 11.14
N LEU A 212 4.39 8.35 10.32
CA LEU A 212 2.93 8.31 10.37
C LEU A 212 2.38 7.13 11.18
N ASN A 213 3.22 6.14 11.54
CA ASN A 213 2.81 4.91 12.24
C ASN A 213 1.58 4.22 11.61
N GLY A 214 1.39 4.42 10.32
CA GLY A 214 0.24 3.93 9.57
C GLY A 214 0.49 2.61 8.85
N MET A 215 -0.26 2.42 7.76
CA MET A 215 -0.27 1.18 6.98
C MET A 215 1.11 0.81 6.39
N ASP A 216 1.91 1.79 5.97
CA ASP A 216 3.22 1.53 5.37
C ASP A 216 4.19 0.92 6.39
N LYS A 217 4.16 1.40 7.64
CA LYS A 217 4.90 0.79 8.76
C LYS A 217 4.41 -0.64 9.02
N ALA A 218 3.11 -0.84 9.07
CA ALA A 218 2.51 -2.15 9.30
C ALA A 218 2.89 -3.16 8.21
N ILE A 219 2.96 -2.74 6.95
CA ILE A 219 3.42 -3.59 5.83
C ILE A 219 4.90 -4.00 6.03
N CYS A 220 5.76 -3.07 6.46
CA CYS A 220 7.15 -3.41 6.82
C CYS A 220 7.21 -4.44 7.93
N GLN A 221 6.39 -4.29 8.98
CA GLN A 221 6.28 -5.22 10.09
C GLN A 221 5.80 -6.60 9.64
N ILE A 222 4.77 -6.68 8.79
CA ILE A 222 4.28 -7.95 8.24
C ILE A 222 5.39 -8.67 7.46
N LYS A 223 6.10 -7.97 6.57
CA LYS A 223 7.20 -8.57 5.80
C LYS A 223 8.35 -9.04 6.67
N LEU A 224 8.70 -8.27 7.69
CA LEU A 224 9.72 -8.64 8.66
C LEU A 224 9.27 -9.85 9.49
N GLY A 225 8.02 -9.86 9.93
CA GLY A 225 7.41 -10.99 10.64
C GLY A 225 7.38 -12.26 9.81
N ASP A 226 7.03 -12.19 8.53
CA ASP A 226 7.04 -13.33 7.60
C ASP A 226 8.44 -13.92 7.45
N ILE A 227 9.48 -13.07 7.38
CA ILE A 227 10.87 -13.54 7.33
C ILE A 227 11.24 -14.26 8.62
N TYR A 228 11.02 -13.65 9.78
CA TYR A 228 11.34 -14.28 11.07
C TYR A 228 10.55 -15.57 11.28
N PHE A 229 9.28 -15.61 10.90
CA PHE A 229 8.46 -16.81 10.97
C PHE A 229 9.04 -17.94 10.10
N THR A 230 9.47 -17.64 8.88
CA THR A 230 10.12 -18.60 7.97
C THR A 230 11.45 -19.11 8.55
N MET A 231 12.19 -18.24 9.23
CA MET A 231 13.42 -18.59 9.95
C MET A 231 13.17 -19.34 11.27
N ARG A 232 11.89 -19.52 11.66
CA ARG A 232 11.47 -20.09 12.95
C ARG A 232 11.91 -19.29 14.17
N ASP A 233 12.23 -18.01 13.99
CA ASP A 233 12.51 -17.07 15.08
C ASP A 233 11.18 -16.46 15.55
N TYR A 234 10.39 -17.26 16.25
CA TYR A 234 9.04 -16.91 16.67
C TYR A 234 9.02 -15.75 17.67
N VAL A 235 10.06 -15.64 18.48
CA VAL A 235 10.22 -14.55 19.45
C VAL A 235 10.32 -13.20 18.77
N LYS A 236 11.01 -13.11 17.63
CA LYS A 236 11.09 -11.87 16.84
C LYS A 236 9.89 -11.70 15.90
N ALA A 237 9.27 -12.78 15.46
CA ALA A 237 8.10 -12.70 14.57
C ALA A 237 6.86 -12.13 15.28
N GLN A 238 6.64 -12.52 16.54
CA GLN A 238 5.46 -12.12 17.33
C GLN A 238 5.29 -10.60 17.41
N PRO A 239 6.27 -9.79 17.88
CA PRO A 239 6.11 -8.35 17.99
C PRO A 239 5.91 -7.66 16.63
N CYS A 240 6.39 -8.27 15.54
CA CYS A 240 6.16 -7.77 14.20
C CYS A 240 4.68 -7.89 13.80
N PHE A 241 4.06 -9.06 13.98
CA PHE A 241 2.65 -9.24 13.64
C PHE A 241 1.73 -8.49 14.58
N SER A 242 1.98 -8.51 15.89
CA SER A 242 1.17 -7.79 16.86
C SER A 242 1.24 -6.26 16.65
N GLY A 243 2.44 -5.73 16.37
CA GLY A 243 2.61 -4.32 16.02
C GLY A 243 1.94 -3.92 14.71
N ALA A 244 1.90 -4.80 13.72
CA ALA A 244 1.26 -4.53 12.44
C ALA A 244 -0.26 -4.36 12.55
N LEU A 245 -0.92 -5.09 13.47
CA LEU A 245 -2.37 -5.01 13.67
C LEU A 245 -2.86 -3.61 14.05
N ALA A 246 -2.01 -2.81 14.71
CA ALA A 246 -2.35 -1.43 15.04
C ALA A 246 -2.40 -0.50 13.82
N GLY A 247 -1.73 -0.85 12.72
CA GLY A 247 -1.63 -0.04 11.50
C GLY A 247 -2.47 -0.51 10.32
N ILE A 248 -3.09 -1.71 10.38
CA ILE A 248 -3.94 -2.26 9.32
C ILE A 248 -5.41 -2.26 9.71
N GLN A 249 -6.29 -2.04 8.73
CA GLN A 249 -7.74 -2.12 8.90
C GLN A 249 -8.24 -3.55 8.62
N LYS A 250 -9.45 -3.88 9.11
CA LYS A 250 -10.06 -5.22 8.94
C LYS A 250 -10.26 -5.60 7.48
N GLU A 251 -10.43 -4.62 6.62
CA GLU A 251 -10.61 -4.74 5.17
C GLU A 251 -9.31 -5.05 4.44
N TYR A 252 -8.16 -4.97 5.13
CA TYR A 252 -6.89 -5.31 4.52
C TYR A 252 -6.83 -6.79 4.17
N ARG A 253 -6.40 -7.10 2.93
CA ARG A 253 -6.41 -8.46 2.37
C ARG A 253 -5.81 -9.53 3.29
N ASP A 254 -4.71 -9.19 3.99
CA ASP A 254 -3.99 -10.13 4.86
C ASP A 254 -4.38 -10.03 6.34
N TYR A 255 -5.39 -9.20 6.70
CA TYR A 255 -5.75 -8.94 8.09
C TYR A 255 -6.05 -10.24 8.88
N GLU A 256 -6.86 -11.13 8.32
CA GLU A 256 -7.20 -12.39 8.99
C GLU A 256 -5.99 -13.28 9.24
N ARG A 257 -5.09 -13.38 8.24
CA ARG A 257 -3.84 -14.15 8.36
C ARG A 257 -2.97 -13.58 9.46
N VAL A 258 -2.71 -12.28 9.43
CA VAL A 258 -1.87 -11.58 10.41
C VAL A 258 -2.46 -11.69 11.82
N SER A 259 -3.77 -11.50 11.97
CA SER A 259 -4.48 -11.60 13.25
C SER A 259 -4.39 -13.02 13.84
N LYS A 260 -4.60 -14.05 13.02
CA LYS A 260 -4.47 -15.44 13.45
C LYS A 260 -3.03 -15.79 13.85
N LEU A 261 -2.03 -15.36 13.06
CA LEU A 261 -0.62 -15.57 13.38
C LEU A 261 -0.21 -14.86 14.66
N SER A 262 -0.63 -13.62 14.88
CA SER A 262 -0.35 -12.89 16.12
C SER A 262 -0.88 -13.65 17.33
N ALA A 263 -2.17 -14.07 17.31
CA ALA A 263 -2.78 -14.80 18.41
C ALA A 263 -2.08 -16.13 18.71
N ILE A 264 -1.71 -16.89 17.69
CA ILE A 264 -0.99 -18.17 17.86
C ILE A 264 0.41 -17.91 18.43
N LEU A 265 1.10 -16.88 17.95
CA LEU A 265 2.45 -16.56 18.41
C LEU A 265 2.46 -16.00 19.83
N ASP A 266 1.41 -15.27 20.25
CA ASP A 266 1.28 -14.77 21.64
C ASP A 266 1.27 -15.92 22.65
N GLU A 267 0.64 -17.05 22.30
CA GLU A 267 0.66 -18.26 23.14
C GLU A 267 1.98 -19.03 23.02
N LEU A 268 2.47 -19.19 21.77
CA LEU A 268 3.65 -20.02 21.48
C LEU A 268 4.94 -19.45 22.08
N VAL A 269 5.12 -18.12 21.99
CA VAL A 269 6.38 -17.44 22.38
C VAL A 269 6.67 -17.65 23.87
N VAL A 270 5.66 -17.64 24.73
CA VAL A 270 5.82 -17.92 26.18
C VAL A 270 6.48 -19.28 26.41
N HIS A 271 6.08 -20.28 25.66
CA HIS A 271 6.67 -21.63 25.78
C HIS A 271 8.06 -21.70 25.17
N VAL A 272 8.28 -21.06 24.03
CA VAL A 272 9.58 -21.00 23.36
C VAL A 272 10.60 -20.28 24.24
N GLU A 273 10.26 -19.15 24.83
CA GLU A 273 11.14 -18.43 25.78
C GLU A 273 11.44 -19.25 27.02
N ALA A 274 10.43 -19.95 27.57
CA ALA A 274 10.66 -20.85 28.70
C ALA A 274 11.65 -21.99 28.37
N VAL A 275 11.55 -22.57 27.17
CA VAL A 275 12.49 -23.59 26.69
C VAL A 275 13.89 -23.00 26.54
N HIS A 276 14.02 -21.86 25.86
CA HIS A 276 15.30 -21.16 25.68
C HIS A 276 15.97 -20.81 27.01
N LEU A 277 15.15 -20.33 27.99
CA LEU A 277 15.64 -20.04 29.34
C LEU A 277 16.16 -21.32 30.02
N GLN A 278 15.41 -22.43 29.97
CA GLN A 278 15.80 -23.69 30.55
C GLN A 278 17.07 -24.25 29.90
N ASP A 279 17.16 -24.21 28.56
CA ASP A 279 18.36 -24.65 27.84
C ASP A 279 19.60 -23.82 28.22
N SER A 280 19.43 -22.49 28.32
CA SER A 280 20.48 -21.57 28.72
C SER A 280 20.94 -21.84 30.16
N LEU A 281 19.99 -22.05 31.09
CA LEU A 281 20.32 -22.39 32.49
C LEU A 281 21.02 -23.75 32.60
N GLN A 282 20.57 -24.76 31.84
CA GLN A 282 21.24 -26.08 31.80
C GLN A 282 22.64 -25.99 31.19
N ALA A 283 22.84 -25.17 30.16
CA ALA A 283 24.16 -24.94 29.57
C ALA A 283 25.09 -24.26 30.58
N LEU A 284 24.63 -23.22 31.28
CA LEU A 284 25.37 -22.56 32.35
C LEU A 284 25.72 -23.50 33.49
N ALA A 285 24.79 -24.37 33.89
CA ALA A 285 25.02 -25.32 34.99
C ALA A 285 26.14 -26.34 34.67
N LYS A 286 26.41 -26.63 33.39
CA LYS A 286 27.48 -27.56 32.95
C LYS A 286 28.85 -26.88 32.87
N LEU A 287 28.95 -25.57 32.95
CA LEU A 287 30.24 -24.86 32.91
C LEU A 287 30.96 -24.89 34.26
N PRO A 288 32.30 -24.82 34.25
CA PRO A 288 33.10 -24.59 35.45
C PRO A 288 32.68 -23.31 36.17
N GLU A 289 32.81 -23.29 37.51
CA GLU A 289 32.34 -22.18 38.36
C GLU A 289 32.93 -20.83 37.94
N ALA A 290 34.22 -20.78 37.61
CA ALA A 290 34.88 -19.54 37.18
C ALA A 290 34.31 -18.98 35.86
N GLU A 291 34.02 -19.85 34.88
CA GLU A 291 33.42 -19.42 33.61
C GLU A 291 31.97 -18.98 33.80
N ARG A 292 31.22 -19.67 34.64
CA ARG A 292 29.84 -19.32 34.99
C ARG A 292 29.75 -17.94 35.66
N LEU A 293 30.63 -17.66 36.65
CA LEU A 293 30.70 -16.36 37.29
C LEU A 293 31.05 -15.26 36.32
N ALA A 294 32.01 -15.47 35.43
CA ALA A 294 32.39 -14.49 34.42
C ALA A 294 31.20 -14.13 33.47
N ILE A 295 30.37 -15.11 33.07
CA ILE A 295 29.17 -14.87 32.25
C ILE A 295 28.12 -14.11 33.04
N ILE A 296 27.91 -14.43 34.31
CA ILE A 296 26.96 -13.76 35.18
C ILE A 296 27.38 -12.29 35.39
N ASP A 297 28.66 -12.06 35.71
CA ASP A 297 29.17 -10.69 35.91
C ASP A 297 29.00 -9.83 34.66
N LYS A 298 29.33 -10.39 33.48
CA LYS A 298 29.11 -9.72 32.21
C LYS A 298 27.63 -9.36 31.98
N LYS A 299 26.71 -10.28 32.31
CA LYS A 299 25.28 -10.03 32.19
C LYS A 299 24.78 -8.97 33.17
N ILE A 300 25.33 -8.94 34.39
CA ILE A 300 25.04 -7.89 35.39
C ILE A 300 25.50 -6.52 34.87
N GLU A 301 26.67 -6.44 34.22
CA GLU A 301 27.14 -5.18 33.63
C GLU A 301 26.25 -4.72 32.47
N GLU A 302 25.83 -5.66 31.59
CA GLU A 302 24.88 -5.34 30.50
C GLU A 302 23.57 -4.80 31.04
N VAL A 303 22.96 -5.47 32.02
CA VAL A 303 21.68 -5.02 32.65
C VAL A 303 21.84 -3.67 33.33
N LYS A 304 22.92 -3.43 34.05
CA LYS A 304 23.18 -2.12 34.69
C LYS A 304 23.27 -1.01 33.65
N LYS A 305 23.96 -1.27 32.52
CA LYS A 305 24.06 -0.31 31.43
C LYS A 305 22.72 -0.01 30.78
N GLU A 306 21.90 -1.05 30.55
CA GLU A 306 20.53 -0.89 30.03
C GLU A 306 19.64 -0.10 30.98
N GLU A 307 19.75 -0.34 32.30
CA GLU A 307 19.03 0.42 33.31
C GLU A 307 19.47 1.90 33.39
N GLU A 308 20.77 2.16 33.26
CA GLU A 308 21.31 3.54 33.21
C GLU A 308 20.84 4.27 31.94
N GLU A 309 20.87 3.61 30.78
CA GLU A 309 20.38 4.17 29.52
C GLU A 309 18.85 4.44 29.59
N ALA A 310 18.09 3.51 30.17
CA ALA A 310 16.64 3.70 30.38
C ALA A 310 16.33 4.86 31.34
N LYS A 311 17.08 5.01 32.43
CA LYS A 311 16.95 6.14 33.37
C LYS A 311 17.29 7.47 32.69
N ALA A 312 18.39 7.52 31.96
CA ALA A 312 18.78 8.72 31.21
C ALA A 312 17.74 9.12 30.13
N LEU A 313 17.12 8.12 29.48
CA LEU A 313 16.03 8.37 28.52
C LEU A 313 14.79 8.91 29.23
N ALA A 314 14.38 8.29 30.33
CA ALA A 314 13.22 8.74 31.12
C ALA A 314 13.41 10.14 31.69
N GLU A 315 14.62 10.47 32.18
CA GLU A 315 14.97 11.84 32.64
C GLU A 315 14.90 12.85 31.52
N LYS A 316 15.37 12.48 30.31
CA LYS A 316 15.30 13.33 29.12
C LYS A 316 13.86 13.57 28.67
N GLU A 317 13.02 12.54 28.67
CA GLU A 317 11.60 12.64 28.35
C GLU A 317 10.87 13.50 29.39
N ALA A 318 11.13 13.31 30.69
CA ALA A 318 10.58 14.13 31.75
C ALA A 318 11.00 15.59 31.61
N TYR A 319 12.27 15.86 31.30
CA TYR A 319 12.76 17.21 31.05
C TYR A 319 12.08 17.87 29.85
N LEU A 320 11.88 17.14 28.74
CA LEU A 320 11.16 17.66 27.58
C LEU A 320 9.70 17.94 27.88
N ALA A 321 9.02 17.05 28.61
CA ALA A 321 7.63 17.25 29.06
C ALA A 321 7.50 18.46 29.98
N GLU A 322 8.46 18.66 30.85
CA GLU A 322 8.48 19.85 31.75
C GLU A 322 8.71 21.16 30.98
N GLN A 323 9.55 21.14 29.92
CA GLN A 323 9.77 22.29 29.06
C GLN A 323 8.52 22.62 28.22
N GLU A 324 7.83 21.62 27.73
CA GLU A 324 6.55 21.78 27.02
C GLU A 324 5.46 22.35 27.95
N ALA A 325 5.39 21.88 29.21
CA ALA A 325 4.46 22.37 30.21
C ALA A 325 4.73 23.82 30.63
N LYS A 326 5.99 24.27 30.63
CA LYS A 326 6.40 25.65 30.98
C LYS A 326 6.21 26.65 29.83
N GLY A 327 5.75 26.23 28.67
CA GLY A 327 5.49 27.11 27.51
C GLY A 327 6.73 27.77 26.92
N THR A 328 7.93 27.28 27.24
CA THR A 328 9.20 27.69 26.62
C THR A 328 9.52 26.82 25.41
N GLY A 329 8.49 26.47 24.63
CA GLY A 329 8.65 25.73 23.40
C GLY A 329 9.54 26.49 22.43
N ILE A 330 10.66 25.89 22.05
CA ILE A 330 11.43 26.36 20.90
C ILE A 330 10.46 26.38 19.71
N ASP A 331 10.16 27.58 19.21
CA ASP A 331 9.41 27.76 17.97
C ASP A 331 9.99 26.83 16.90
N ARG A 332 9.30 25.75 16.59
CA ARG A 332 9.54 25.01 15.36
C ARG A 332 9.00 25.86 14.24
N PRO A 333 9.82 26.37 13.32
CA PRO A 333 9.31 27.13 12.21
C PRO A 333 8.41 26.25 11.36
N GLY A 334 7.12 26.59 11.33
CA GLY A 334 6.18 26.28 10.26
C GLY A 334 5.87 24.81 10.03
N THR A 335 5.05 24.19 10.86
CA THR A 335 4.14 23.15 10.40
C THR A 335 2.74 23.75 10.27
N GLU A 336 2.51 24.48 9.17
CA GLU A 336 1.16 24.57 8.66
C GLU A 336 0.78 23.16 8.22
N THR A 337 0.03 22.48 9.08
CA THR A 337 -0.61 21.20 8.78
C THR A 337 -1.74 21.43 7.80
N ASN A 338 -1.41 21.59 6.52
CA ASN A 338 -2.30 21.16 5.47
C ASN A 338 -2.20 19.64 5.40
N ALA A 339 -2.79 18.98 6.38
CA ALA A 339 -3.11 17.58 6.28
C ALA A 339 -4.13 17.44 5.14
N VAL A 340 -3.62 17.13 3.95
CA VAL A 340 -4.43 16.53 2.91
C VAL A 340 -4.83 15.16 3.47
N VAL A 341 -6.04 15.12 4.02
CA VAL A 341 -6.70 13.87 4.42
C VAL A 341 -6.86 13.08 3.13
N LEU A 342 -5.98 12.11 2.91
CA LEU A 342 -6.13 11.12 1.86
C LEU A 342 -7.40 10.32 2.19
N PRO A 343 -8.36 10.19 1.27
CA PRO A 343 -9.56 9.41 1.55
C PRO A 343 -9.15 7.97 1.85
N ASN A 344 -9.59 7.48 3.00
CA ASN A 344 -9.44 6.11 3.44
C ASN A 344 -9.84 5.15 2.32
N ALA A 345 -8.91 4.29 1.92
CA ALA A 345 -9.20 3.14 1.09
C ALA A 345 -9.96 2.11 1.94
N SER A 346 -11.29 2.25 2.00
CA SER A 346 -12.15 1.22 2.56
C SER A 346 -12.36 0.11 1.53
N GLY A 347 -11.98 -1.09 1.90
CA GLY A 347 -12.45 -2.39 1.48
C GLY A 347 -12.48 -2.76 -0.02
N GLY A 348 -11.74 -3.81 -0.36
CA GLY A 348 -11.65 -4.38 -1.71
C GLY A 348 -10.53 -3.73 -2.52
N ALA A 349 -9.93 -4.42 -3.47
CA ALA A 349 -8.81 -3.95 -4.29
C ALA A 349 -9.07 -2.56 -4.91
N SER A 350 -9.07 -1.52 -4.08
CA SER A 350 -9.28 -0.15 -4.52
C SER A 350 -7.95 0.38 -5.03
N PHE A 351 -7.88 0.53 -6.34
CA PHE A 351 -6.74 1.14 -6.99
C PHE A 351 -6.72 2.64 -6.65
N TYR A 352 -5.74 3.04 -5.85
CA TYR A 352 -5.60 4.34 -5.21
C TYR A 352 -5.78 5.57 -6.14
N PHE A 353 -5.51 5.45 -7.44
CA PHE A 353 -5.65 6.52 -8.42
C PHE A 353 -6.83 6.36 -9.37
N TYR A 354 -7.68 5.40 -9.11
CA TYR A 354 -8.90 5.23 -9.86
C TYR A 354 -9.97 6.17 -9.26
N ASN A 355 -10.08 7.35 -9.86
CA ASN A 355 -11.23 8.22 -9.69
C ASN A 355 -11.69 8.61 -11.11
N PRO A 356 -12.88 8.16 -11.53
CA PRO A 356 -13.38 8.35 -12.89
C PRO A 356 -13.58 9.82 -13.24
#